data_90101375b66dc521b756f7718c0cad5a
#
_entry.id   90101375b66dc521b756f7718c0cad5a
#
_cell.length_a   1.000
_cell.length_b   1.000
_cell.length_c   1.000
_cell.angle_alpha   90.00
_cell.angle_beta   90.00
_cell.angle_gamma   90.00
#
_symmetry.space_group_name_H-M   'P 1'
#
loop_
_entity.id
_entity.type
_entity.pdbx_description
1 polymer ?
#
loop_
_entity_poly.entity_id
_entity_poly.type
_entity_poly.pdbx_seq_one_letter_code
_entity_poly.pdbx_strand_id
1 'polypeptide(L)'
;MSDRRQKARLKKINQESFGVNLGVQELDRLTQKQLETWVDQAQRRSQLGQLPTYIPQLAQVNSQEFVVQILTLEGKSYCAGDATLSFPLMSVIKPFLLFNRLVELGEDNVFQRVGVQPSDQTFNSLEQLQADDGWPRNPMLNSGALALAALLPGQDANSRCDYFCSWLNQYANCQLFLDQDILESVRSVPNPKNQALVSALLASGYVDDPDLTLDTYNQICCLSATILDLAQLGLLLVQPTDLQWQIPGRIVKALMMTCGLYETSGQFAAQVGLPTKSGVSGAVLSIIPQQGAIACYSPPLDPEGSSIGSLFLIEKIAQTLNLSVFK
;
A
#
# COMPACT_ATOMS: atom_id res chain seq x y z
N MET A 1 -31.81 -16.07 -27.47
CA MET A 1 -30.84 -15.89 -28.59
C MET A 1 -30.12 -14.54 -28.59
N SER A 2 -30.55 -13.55 -27.84
CA SER A 2 -29.99 -12.18 -27.76
C SER A 2 -28.66 -12.11 -26.99
N ASP A 3 -28.52 -12.86 -25.87
CA ASP A 3 -27.37 -12.74 -24.93
C ASP A 3 -26.04 -13.29 -25.50
N ARG A 4 -26.07 -14.35 -26.29
CA ARG A 4 -24.85 -14.89 -26.93
C ARG A 4 -24.24 -13.99 -28.00
N ARG A 5 -25.07 -13.22 -28.71
CA ARG A 5 -24.60 -12.28 -29.75
C ARG A 5 -24.02 -11.00 -29.13
N GLN A 6 -24.54 -10.59 -27.98
CA GLN A 6 -24.01 -9.43 -27.24
C GLN A 6 -22.65 -9.75 -26.58
N LYS A 7 -22.49 -10.94 -25.98
CA LYS A 7 -21.20 -11.41 -25.45
C LYS A 7 -20.14 -11.62 -26.54
N ALA A 8 -20.53 -12.11 -27.71
CA ALA A 8 -19.63 -12.25 -28.85
C ALA A 8 -19.20 -10.89 -29.42
N ARG A 9 -20.10 -9.90 -29.44
CA ARG A 9 -19.79 -8.54 -29.88
C ARG A 9 -18.90 -7.79 -28.93
N LEU A 10 -19.07 -7.96 -27.61
CA LEU A 10 -18.18 -7.43 -26.57
C LEU A 10 -16.78 -8.07 -26.62
N LYS A 11 -16.70 -9.37 -26.91
CA LYS A 11 -15.40 -10.04 -27.10
C LYS A 11 -14.67 -9.54 -28.34
N LYS A 12 -15.37 -9.18 -29.41
CA LYS A 12 -14.78 -8.66 -30.65
C LYS A 12 -14.35 -7.19 -30.51
N ILE A 13 -15.07 -6.39 -29.75
CA ILE A 13 -14.70 -5.00 -29.46
C ILE A 13 -13.45 -4.94 -28.56
N ASN A 14 -13.30 -5.88 -27.62
CA ASN A 14 -12.08 -5.98 -26.79
C ASN A 14 -10.84 -6.52 -27.54
N GLN A 15 -11.02 -7.10 -28.73
CA GLN A 15 -9.88 -7.53 -29.57
C GLN A 15 -9.48 -6.48 -30.63
N GLU A 16 -10.34 -5.53 -30.96
CA GLU A 16 -10.08 -4.52 -31.99
C GLU A 16 -9.67 -3.12 -31.44
N SER A 17 -9.80 -2.89 -30.13
CA SER A 17 -9.33 -1.65 -29.51
C SER A 17 -8.00 -1.86 -28.81
N PHE A 18 -6.96 -1.32 -29.39
CA PHE A 18 -5.55 -1.32 -29.04
C PHE A 18 -4.76 -2.54 -29.58
N GLY A 19 -4.39 -2.49 -30.82
CA GLY A 19 -3.24 -3.16 -31.39
C GLY A 19 -1.94 -2.57 -30.83
N VAL A 20 -1.74 -2.61 -29.52
CA VAL A 20 -0.45 -2.48 -28.90
C VAL A 20 0.24 -3.81 -29.14
N ASN A 21 1.27 -3.78 -29.96
CA ASN A 21 2.22 -4.88 -30.10
C ASN A 21 2.79 -5.11 -28.69
N LEU A 22 2.25 -6.07 -27.94
CA LEU A 22 2.75 -6.48 -26.63
C LEU A 22 4.08 -7.19 -26.87
N GLY A 23 5.13 -6.38 -27.10
CA GLY A 23 6.50 -6.85 -26.95
C GLY A 23 6.65 -7.49 -25.56
N VAL A 24 7.56 -8.43 -25.41
CA VAL A 24 7.87 -9.07 -24.12
C VAL A 24 7.91 -7.99 -23.04
N GLN A 25 7.00 -8.05 -22.05
CA GLN A 25 7.00 -7.09 -20.95
C GLN A 25 8.33 -7.18 -20.21
N GLU A 26 8.90 -6.06 -19.82
CA GLU A 26 10.24 -6.03 -19.22
C GLU A 26 10.31 -6.89 -17.95
N LEU A 27 9.23 -6.90 -17.15
CA LEU A 27 9.12 -7.73 -15.95
C LEU A 27 9.21 -9.23 -16.27
N ASP A 28 8.78 -9.66 -17.46
CA ASP A 28 8.84 -11.05 -17.91
C ASP A 28 10.26 -11.56 -18.22
N ARG A 29 11.24 -10.66 -18.26
CA ARG A 29 12.67 -11.01 -18.40
C ARG A 29 13.28 -11.45 -17.08
N LEU A 30 12.59 -11.26 -15.95
CA LEU A 30 13.04 -11.74 -14.66
C LEU A 30 13.14 -13.27 -14.67
N THR A 31 14.22 -13.78 -14.09
CA THR A 31 14.37 -15.21 -13.82
C THR A 31 14.41 -15.46 -12.31
N GLN A 32 13.93 -16.62 -11.89
CA GLN A 32 13.94 -17.02 -10.47
C GLN A 32 15.37 -16.97 -9.89
N LYS A 33 16.37 -17.42 -10.63
CA LYS A 33 17.79 -17.39 -10.21
C LYS A 33 18.31 -15.96 -9.99
N GLN A 34 17.91 -15.02 -10.83
CA GLN A 34 18.26 -13.60 -10.63
C GLN A 34 17.62 -13.06 -9.34
N LEU A 35 16.33 -13.36 -9.13
CA LEU A 35 15.63 -12.94 -7.92
C LEU A 35 16.32 -13.46 -6.67
N GLU A 36 16.64 -14.76 -6.59
CA GLU A 36 17.34 -15.38 -5.46
C GLU A 36 18.69 -14.70 -5.19
N THR A 37 19.48 -14.45 -6.25
CA THR A 37 20.77 -13.75 -6.11
C THR A 37 20.62 -12.34 -5.55
N TRP A 38 19.57 -11.61 -5.96
CA TRP A 38 19.33 -10.24 -5.49
C TRP A 38 18.72 -10.21 -4.09
N VAL A 39 17.95 -11.22 -3.72
CA VAL A 39 17.45 -11.40 -2.35
C VAL A 39 18.60 -11.61 -1.37
N ASP A 40 19.61 -12.43 -1.70
CA ASP A 40 20.80 -12.59 -0.87
C ASP A 40 21.55 -11.26 -0.65
N GLN A 41 21.59 -10.40 -1.67
CA GLN A 41 22.19 -9.06 -1.55
C GLN A 41 21.35 -8.14 -0.69
N ALA A 42 20.03 -8.16 -0.88
CA ALA A 42 19.07 -7.34 -0.14
C ALA A 42 19.02 -7.73 1.35
N GLN A 43 19.08 -9.02 1.67
CA GLN A 43 19.12 -9.53 3.02
C GLN A 43 20.40 -9.10 3.78
N ARG A 44 21.55 -9.09 3.11
CA ARG A 44 22.77 -8.50 3.69
C ARG A 44 22.64 -6.99 3.91
N ARG A 45 21.97 -6.30 2.99
CA ARG A 45 21.74 -4.86 3.11
C ARG A 45 20.76 -4.51 4.23
N SER A 46 19.75 -5.35 4.48
CA SER A 46 18.76 -5.14 5.56
C SER A 46 19.39 -5.08 6.95
N GLN A 47 20.54 -5.73 7.16
CA GLN A 47 21.26 -5.71 8.43
C GLN A 47 21.78 -4.32 8.85
N LEU A 48 21.75 -3.35 7.95
CA LEU A 48 22.08 -1.95 8.26
C LEU A 48 20.92 -1.20 8.94
N GLY A 49 19.71 -1.78 8.92
CA GLY A 49 18.53 -1.20 9.52
C GLY A 49 18.31 -1.63 10.96
N GLN A 50 17.22 -1.11 11.54
CA GLN A 50 16.82 -1.43 12.91
C GLN A 50 15.34 -1.79 12.96
N LEU A 51 14.95 -2.66 13.91
CA LEU A 51 13.55 -2.94 14.16
C LEU A 51 12.88 -1.72 14.83
N PRO A 52 11.59 -1.42 14.51
CA PRO A 52 10.86 -0.38 15.21
C PRO A 52 10.64 -0.78 16.67
N THR A 53 10.96 0.11 17.62
CA THR A 53 10.88 -0.18 19.06
C THR A 53 9.60 0.30 19.73
N TYR A 54 8.79 1.11 19.04
CA TYR A 54 7.61 1.76 19.60
C TYR A 54 6.31 0.92 19.54
N ILE A 55 6.34 -0.24 18.87
CA ILE A 55 5.29 -1.28 18.90
C ILE A 55 5.96 -2.57 19.39
N PRO A 56 5.63 -3.06 20.61
CA PRO A 56 6.35 -4.19 21.23
C PRO A 56 6.43 -5.45 20.37
N GLN A 57 5.36 -5.82 19.67
CA GLN A 57 5.37 -6.99 18.79
C GLN A 57 6.32 -6.82 17.59
N LEU A 58 6.38 -5.63 16.99
CA LEU A 58 7.31 -5.38 15.89
C LEU A 58 8.79 -5.34 16.33
N ALA A 59 9.04 -5.02 17.60
CA ALA A 59 10.39 -5.04 18.18
C ALA A 59 10.94 -6.46 18.39
N GLN A 60 10.08 -7.48 18.34
CA GLN A 60 10.43 -8.88 18.65
C GLN A 60 10.48 -9.79 17.41
N VAL A 61 10.16 -9.28 16.23
CA VAL A 61 10.22 -10.07 14.99
C VAL A 61 11.67 -10.47 14.67
N ASN A 62 11.83 -11.54 13.94
CA ASN A 62 13.16 -11.94 13.49
C ASN A 62 13.70 -10.98 12.43
N SER A 63 14.73 -10.22 12.76
CA SER A 63 15.36 -9.23 11.88
C SER A 63 16.01 -9.83 10.62
N GLN A 64 16.17 -11.16 10.56
CA GLN A 64 16.74 -11.85 9.40
C GLN A 64 15.67 -12.27 8.39
N GLU A 65 14.40 -12.09 8.70
CA GLU A 65 13.33 -12.42 7.77
C GLU A 65 13.40 -11.57 6.52
N PHE A 66 13.24 -12.24 5.40
CA PHE A 66 13.16 -11.63 4.08
C PHE A 66 12.29 -12.48 3.18
N VAL A 67 11.22 -11.92 2.66
CA VAL A 67 10.40 -12.60 1.66
C VAL A 67 9.96 -11.61 0.59
N VAL A 68 9.91 -12.07 -0.64
CA VAL A 68 9.43 -11.31 -1.80
C VAL A 68 8.50 -12.17 -2.65
N GLN A 69 7.45 -11.57 -3.13
CA GLN A 69 6.54 -12.12 -4.13
C GLN A 69 6.37 -11.12 -5.27
N ILE A 70 6.54 -11.59 -6.49
CA ILE A 70 6.29 -10.81 -7.71
C ILE A 70 5.20 -11.53 -8.50
N LEU A 71 4.14 -10.82 -8.81
CA LEU A 71 3.06 -11.31 -9.66
C LEU A 71 2.97 -10.45 -10.92
N THR A 72 2.85 -11.10 -12.08
CA THR A 72 2.62 -10.42 -13.36
C THR A 72 1.16 -10.55 -13.79
N LEU A 73 0.69 -9.62 -14.63
CA LEU A 73 -0.65 -9.71 -15.23
C LEU A 73 -0.82 -10.94 -16.12
N GLU A 74 0.26 -11.50 -16.66
CA GLU A 74 0.27 -12.71 -17.45
C GLU A 74 0.20 -14.00 -16.62
N GLY A 75 0.17 -13.86 -15.27
CA GLY A 75 0.07 -14.99 -14.34
C GLY A 75 1.41 -15.63 -13.97
N LYS A 76 2.55 -15.02 -14.32
CA LYS A 76 3.85 -15.48 -13.80
C LYS A 76 3.98 -15.08 -12.33
N SER A 77 4.61 -15.95 -11.56
CA SER A 77 4.82 -15.81 -10.13
C SER A 77 6.27 -16.15 -9.78
N TYR A 78 6.95 -15.24 -9.11
CA TYR A 78 8.31 -15.42 -8.59
C TYR A 78 8.29 -15.18 -7.09
N CYS A 79 8.83 -16.12 -6.32
CA CYS A 79 8.88 -16.03 -4.87
C CYS A 79 10.27 -16.42 -4.35
N ALA A 80 10.76 -15.71 -3.33
CA ALA A 80 11.95 -16.10 -2.60
C ALA A 80 11.80 -15.73 -1.12
N GLY A 81 12.24 -16.60 -0.22
CA GLY A 81 12.00 -16.52 1.21
C GLY A 81 10.80 -17.36 1.68
N ASP A 82 10.43 -17.23 2.95
CA ASP A 82 9.31 -17.99 3.53
C ASP A 82 7.95 -17.34 3.22
N ALA A 83 7.28 -17.87 2.20
CA ALA A 83 5.97 -17.37 1.76
C ALA A 83 4.83 -17.65 2.77
N THR A 84 5.07 -18.46 3.80
CA THR A 84 4.06 -18.76 4.84
C THR A 84 4.01 -17.74 5.96
N LEU A 85 5.02 -16.85 6.04
CA LEU A 85 5.04 -15.76 7.01
C LEU A 85 3.85 -14.83 6.80
N SER A 86 3.16 -14.53 7.90
CA SER A 86 2.18 -13.44 7.96
C SER A 86 2.76 -12.27 8.73
N PHE A 87 2.42 -11.06 8.29
CA PHE A 87 2.91 -9.82 8.86
C PHE A 87 1.85 -8.71 8.76
N PRO A 88 1.82 -7.76 9.70
CA PRO A 88 0.86 -6.67 9.64
C PRO A 88 1.22 -5.69 8.53
N LEU A 89 0.21 -5.24 7.79
CA LEU A 89 0.36 -4.32 6.66
C LEU A 89 0.78 -2.93 7.09
N MET A 90 0.39 -2.51 8.28
CA MET A 90 0.64 -1.15 8.77
C MET A 90 0.29 -0.09 7.72
N SER A 91 1.19 0.84 7.43
CA SER A 91 0.91 1.91 6.45
C SER A 91 0.81 1.46 4.99
N VAL A 92 1.11 0.21 4.66
CA VAL A 92 0.87 -0.31 3.30
C VAL A 92 -0.62 -0.45 3.00
N ILE A 93 -1.49 -0.43 4.01
CA ILE A 93 -2.94 -0.45 3.85
C ILE A 93 -3.52 0.88 3.29
N LYS A 94 -2.82 2.01 3.46
CA LYS A 94 -3.33 3.35 3.12
C LYS A 94 -3.70 3.56 1.64
N PRO A 95 -2.92 3.09 0.66
CA PRO A 95 -3.34 3.12 -0.75
C PRO A 95 -4.68 2.42 -1.00
N PHE A 96 -4.93 1.32 -0.31
CA PHE A 96 -6.15 0.54 -0.47
C PHE A 96 -7.33 1.18 0.24
N LEU A 97 -7.12 1.86 1.38
CA LEU A 97 -8.13 2.69 2.01
C LEU A 97 -8.56 3.83 1.07
N LEU A 98 -7.60 4.54 0.48
CA LEU A 98 -7.91 5.55 -0.52
C LEU A 98 -8.64 4.96 -1.72
N PHE A 99 -8.17 3.82 -2.26
CA PHE A 99 -8.80 3.16 -3.40
C PHE A 99 -10.25 2.79 -3.12
N ASN A 100 -10.51 2.14 -1.99
CA ASN A 100 -11.85 1.78 -1.54
C ASN A 100 -12.75 3.02 -1.42
N ARG A 101 -12.28 4.11 -0.79
CA ARG A 101 -13.09 5.32 -0.66
C ARG A 101 -13.36 6.01 -1.99
N LEU A 102 -12.39 6.05 -2.90
CA LEU A 102 -12.58 6.58 -4.27
C LEU A 102 -13.61 5.75 -5.08
N VAL A 103 -13.58 4.43 -4.94
CA VAL A 103 -14.55 3.54 -5.61
C VAL A 103 -15.96 3.72 -5.06
N GLU A 104 -16.09 3.81 -3.73
CA GLU A 104 -17.40 3.83 -3.06
C GLU A 104 -18.04 5.22 -3.03
N LEU A 105 -17.26 6.28 -2.89
CA LEU A 105 -17.76 7.63 -2.67
C LEU A 105 -17.51 8.58 -3.85
N GLY A 106 -16.59 8.23 -4.76
CA GLY A 106 -16.16 9.08 -5.86
C GLY A 106 -15.15 10.15 -5.44
N GLU A 107 -14.48 10.73 -6.47
CA GLU A 107 -13.38 11.69 -6.28
C GLU A 107 -13.80 12.94 -5.50
N ASP A 108 -14.93 13.53 -5.85
CA ASP A 108 -15.41 14.79 -5.28
C ASP A 108 -15.60 14.68 -3.76
N ASN A 109 -16.21 13.58 -3.29
CA ASN A 109 -16.44 13.36 -1.86
C ASN A 109 -15.15 13.04 -1.10
N VAL A 110 -14.24 12.28 -1.70
CA VAL A 110 -12.95 11.94 -1.08
C VAL A 110 -12.07 13.17 -0.99
N PHE A 111 -11.95 13.97 -2.05
CA PHE A 111 -11.10 15.15 -2.07
C PHE A 111 -11.68 16.39 -1.39
N GLN A 112 -12.90 16.30 -0.86
CA GLN A 112 -13.41 17.23 0.16
C GLN A 112 -12.92 16.89 1.59
N ARG A 113 -12.23 15.77 1.80
CA ARG A 113 -11.75 15.29 3.11
C ARG A 113 -10.24 15.18 3.20
N VAL A 114 -9.54 15.09 2.07
CA VAL A 114 -8.09 14.93 2.03
C VAL A 114 -7.52 15.54 0.76
N GLY A 115 -6.33 16.15 0.85
CA GLY A 115 -5.60 16.70 -0.29
C GLY A 115 -4.74 15.66 -1.02
N VAL A 116 -3.86 16.18 -1.90
CA VAL A 116 -2.97 15.36 -2.75
C VAL A 116 -1.51 15.83 -2.69
N GLN A 117 -1.19 16.77 -1.82
CA GLN A 117 0.12 17.42 -1.78
C GLN A 117 1.14 16.60 -0.99
N PRO A 118 2.37 16.43 -1.48
CA PRO A 118 3.46 15.83 -0.71
C PRO A 118 3.83 16.66 0.52
N SER A 119 4.59 16.08 1.44
CA SER A 119 5.06 16.74 2.65
C SER A 119 6.53 16.42 2.89
N ASP A 120 7.27 17.42 3.36
CA ASP A 120 8.65 17.29 3.83
C ASP A 120 8.71 17.00 5.35
N GLN A 121 7.54 16.93 6.01
CA GLN A 121 7.43 16.62 7.42
C GLN A 121 7.15 15.13 7.63
N THR A 122 7.45 14.64 8.82
CA THR A 122 7.19 13.24 9.21
C THR A 122 5.72 12.88 9.03
N PHE A 123 5.44 11.61 8.76
CA PHE A 123 4.10 11.10 8.43
C PHE A 123 3.02 11.31 9.51
N ASN A 124 3.43 11.69 10.73
CA ASN A 124 2.54 11.94 11.86
C ASN A 124 2.75 13.34 12.47
N SER A 125 3.20 14.32 11.68
CA SER A 125 3.41 15.69 12.12
C SER A 125 2.10 16.41 12.38
N LEU A 126 1.89 16.86 13.63
CA LEU A 126 0.81 17.75 14.03
C LEU A 126 1.06 19.17 13.51
N GLU A 127 2.32 19.59 13.52
CA GLU A 127 2.75 20.90 13.04
C GLU A 127 2.38 21.10 11.56
N GLN A 128 2.53 20.06 10.75
CA GLN A 128 2.10 20.08 9.34
C GLN A 128 0.58 20.25 9.22
N LEU A 129 -0.20 19.49 9.99
CA LEU A 129 -1.65 19.60 9.97
C LEU A 129 -2.13 20.99 10.42
N GLN A 130 -1.48 21.57 11.42
CA GLN A 130 -1.77 22.92 11.89
C GLN A 130 -1.39 24.00 10.86
N ALA A 131 -0.25 23.85 10.18
CA ALA A 131 0.19 24.75 9.12
C ALA A 131 -0.74 24.73 7.90
N ASP A 132 -1.47 23.63 7.70
CA ASP A 132 -2.49 23.45 6.67
C ASP A 132 -3.92 23.79 7.18
N ASP A 133 -4.05 24.57 8.26
CA ASP A 133 -5.34 24.95 8.87
C ASP A 133 -6.24 23.74 9.19
N GLY A 134 -5.64 22.63 9.58
CA GLY A 134 -6.32 21.35 9.86
C GLY A 134 -6.68 20.54 8.63
N TRP A 135 -6.27 20.95 7.43
CA TRP A 135 -6.51 20.23 6.20
C TRP A 135 -5.56 19.01 6.06
N PRO A 136 -6.09 17.78 5.93
CA PRO A 136 -5.26 16.58 5.74
C PRO A 136 -4.58 16.61 4.35
N ARG A 137 -3.27 16.85 4.32
CA ARG A 137 -2.49 17.15 3.11
C ARG A 137 -2.52 16.06 2.04
N ASN A 138 -2.43 14.79 2.44
CA ASN A 138 -2.57 13.64 1.55
C ASN A 138 -2.91 12.35 2.33
N PRO A 139 -3.45 11.31 1.65
CA PRO A 139 -3.91 10.08 2.31
C PRO A 139 -2.79 9.15 2.79
N MET A 140 -1.52 9.41 2.45
CA MET A 140 -0.38 8.60 2.88
C MET A 140 0.18 9.05 4.24
N LEU A 141 -0.11 10.28 4.67
CA LEU A 141 0.10 10.77 6.04
C LEU A 141 -0.96 10.20 6.98
N ASN A 142 -0.66 10.16 8.28
CA ASN A 142 -1.61 9.67 9.27
C ASN A 142 -2.87 10.55 9.35
N SER A 143 -2.75 11.87 9.25
CA SER A 143 -3.90 12.78 9.23
C SER A 143 -4.89 12.47 8.11
N GLY A 144 -4.40 12.25 6.88
CA GLY A 144 -5.26 11.90 5.76
C GLY A 144 -5.85 10.50 5.86
N ALA A 145 -5.07 9.53 6.35
CA ALA A 145 -5.57 8.18 6.58
C ALA A 145 -6.64 8.11 7.67
N LEU A 146 -6.49 8.88 8.76
CA LEU A 146 -7.52 9.04 9.81
C LEU A 146 -8.80 9.65 9.23
N ALA A 147 -8.69 10.74 8.46
CA ALA A 147 -9.85 11.36 7.82
C ALA A 147 -10.60 10.40 6.88
N LEU A 148 -9.87 9.55 6.14
CA LEU A 148 -10.48 8.53 5.27
C LEU A 148 -11.05 7.34 6.06
N ALA A 149 -10.40 6.92 7.16
CA ALA A 149 -10.91 5.84 8.02
C ALA A 149 -12.24 6.22 8.67
N ALA A 150 -12.44 7.50 9.01
CA ALA A 150 -13.71 8.02 9.51
C ALA A 150 -14.87 7.82 8.52
N LEU A 151 -14.59 7.72 7.21
CA LEU A 151 -15.60 7.51 6.17
C LEU A 151 -15.95 6.04 5.92
N LEU A 152 -15.30 5.09 6.59
CA LEU A 152 -15.65 3.67 6.46
C LEU A 152 -17.05 3.41 7.05
N PRO A 153 -17.90 2.63 6.38
CA PRO A 153 -19.23 2.30 6.90
C PRO A 153 -19.13 1.33 8.07
N GLY A 154 -19.96 1.57 9.09
CA GLY A 154 -20.01 0.76 10.31
C GLY A 154 -20.29 1.64 11.53
N GLN A 155 -20.94 1.04 12.55
CA GLN A 155 -21.31 1.73 13.78
C GLN A 155 -20.20 1.73 14.83
N ASP A 156 -19.27 0.80 14.71
CA ASP A 156 -18.10 0.65 15.57
C ASP A 156 -16.85 0.29 14.76
N ALA A 157 -15.69 0.29 15.40
CA ALA A 157 -14.41 0.07 14.75
C ALA A 157 -14.31 -1.35 14.16
N ASN A 158 -14.90 -2.35 14.82
CA ASN A 158 -14.89 -3.72 14.33
C ASN A 158 -15.68 -3.84 13.01
N SER A 159 -16.92 -3.35 12.97
CA SER A 159 -17.75 -3.39 11.76
C SER A 159 -17.13 -2.62 10.59
N ARG A 160 -16.42 -1.51 10.86
CA ARG A 160 -15.66 -0.75 9.85
C ARG A 160 -14.47 -1.54 9.33
N CYS A 161 -13.71 -2.16 10.22
CA CYS A 161 -12.57 -3.00 9.85
C CYS A 161 -13.01 -4.25 9.08
N ASP A 162 -14.06 -4.95 9.53
CA ASP A 162 -14.62 -6.13 8.89
C ASP A 162 -15.15 -5.83 7.48
N TYR A 163 -15.85 -4.72 7.31
CA TYR A 163 -16.27 -4.25 5.99
C TYR A 163 -15.06 -4.08 5.06
N PHE A 164 -14.05 -3.35 5.51
CA PHE A 164 -12.90 -3.03 4.68
C PHE A 164 -12.05 -4.27 4.36
N CYS A 165 -11.80 -5.11 5.35
CA CYS A 165 -11.11 -6.39 5.19
C CYS A 165 -11.84 -7.32 4.21
N SER A 166 -13.15 -7.47 4.37
CA SER A 166 -13.98 -8.30 3.48
C SER A 166 -13.99 -7.78 2.05
N TRP A 167 -14.06 -6.45 1.88
CA TRP A 167 -13.98 -5.81 0.56
C TRP A 167 -12.64 -6.12 -0.13
N LEU A 168 -11.53 -5.96 0.58
CA LEU A 168 -10.20 -6.27 0.04
C LEU A 168 -10.07 -7.75 -0.32
N ASN A 169 -10.48 -8.64 0.58
CA ASN A 169 -10.42 -10.09 0.36
C ASN A 169 -11.22 -10.52 -0.87
N GLN A 170 -12.40 -9.94 -1.04
CA GLN A 170 -13.27 -10.23 -2.19
C GLN A 170 -12.62 -9.79 -3.51
N TYR A 171 -12.11 -8.57 -3.58
CA TYR A 171 -11.68 -7.99 -4.85
C TYR A 171 -10.22 -8.28 -5.21
N ALA A 172 -9.35 -8.52 -4.22
CA ALA A 172 -7.97 -8.91 -4.45
C ALA A 172 -7.78 -10.44 -4.47
N ASN A 173 -8.80 -11.23 -4.13
CA ASN A 173 -8.70 -12.67 -3.96
C ASN A 173 -7.59 -13.05 -2.97
N CYS A 174 -7.54 -12.36 -1.83
CA CYS A 174 -6.58 -12.54 -0.76
C CYS A 174 -7.26 -12.97 0.54
N GLN A 175 -6.50 -13.22 1.60
CA GLN A 175 -6.98 -13.72 2.89
C GLN A 175 -6.43 -12.87 4.05
N LEU A 176 -6.71 -11.57 4.00
CA LEU A 176 -6.38 -10.68 5.12
C LEU A 176 -7.20 -11.03 6.35
N PHE A 177 -6.61 -10.84 7.51
CA PHE A 177 -7.28 -11.00 8.79
C PHE A 177 -6.81 -9.95 9.79
N LEU A 178 -7.66 -9.59 10.75
CA LEU A 178 -7.26 -8.73 11.86
C LEU A 178 -6.41 -9.53 12.84
N ASP A 179 -5.15 -9.15 12.97
CA ASP A 179 -4.20 -9.76 13.90
C ASP A 179 -4.43 -9.17 15.30
N GLN A 180 -5.03 -9.96 16.18
CA GLN A 180 -5.39 -9.52 17.52
C GLN A 180 -4.17 -9.25 18.40
N ASP A 181 -3.10 -10.04 18.27
CA ASP A 181 -1.89 -9.86 19.07
C ASP A 181 -1.19 -8.53 18.69
N ILE A 182 -1.14 -8.22 17.41
CA ILE A 182 -0.62 -6.93 16.93
C ILE A 182 -1.52 -5.78 17.38
N LEU A 183 -2.84 -5.93 17.30
CA LEU A 183 -3.79 -4.89 17.73
C LEU A 183 -3.68 -4.62 19.23
N GLU A 184 -3.58 -5.65 20.05
CA GLU A 184 -3.35 -5.52 21.49
C GLU A 184 -2.02 -4.83 21.79
N SER A 185 -0.97 -5.19 21.05
CA SER A 185 0.34 -4.54 21.15
C SER A 185 0.28 -3.05 20.80
N VAL A 186 -0.44 -2.68 19.73
CA VAL A 186 -0.64 -1.28 19.34
C VAL A 186 -1.45 -0.51 20.39
N ARG A 187 -2.50 -1.11 20.94
CA ARG A 187 -3.34 -0.50 21.98
C ARG A 187 -2.64 -0.39 23.34
N SER A 188 -1.66 -1.25 23.63
CA SER A 188 -0.93 -1.26 24.91
C SER A 188 0.03 -0.09 25.08
N VAL A 189 0.37 0.61 24.00
CA VAL A 189 1.29 1.74 24.04
C VAL A 189 0.58 3.08 23.77
N PRO A 190 0.90 4.14 24.52
CA PRO A 190 0.36 5.46 24.21
C PRO A 190 0.76 5.93 22.81
N ASN A 191 -0.20 6.49 22.08
CA ASN A 191 0.08 7.10 20.77
C ASN A 191 -0.37 8.59 20.77
N PRO A 192 0.33 9.47 21.52
CA PRO A 192 -0.08 10.85 21.68
C PRO A 192 -0.09 11.62 20.35
N LYS A 193 0.75 11.24 19.38
CA LYS A 193 0.78 11.87 18.06
C LYS A 193 -0.53 11.63 17.29
N ASN A 194 -0.98 10.38 17.18
CA ASN A 194 -2.24 10.10 16.49
C ASN A 194 -3.46 10.64 17.27
N GLN A 195 -3.42 10.65 18.62
CA GLN A 195 -4.46 11.28 19.44
C GLN A 195 -4.54 12.78 19.17
N ALA A 196 -3.39 13.47 19.08
CA ALA A 196 -3.37 14.90 18.76
C ALA A 196 -3.86 15.17 17.33
N LEU A 197 -3.48 14.33 16.34
CA LEU A 197 -3.95 14.45 14.96
C LEU A 197 -5.48 14.29 14.88
N VAL A 198 -6.05 13.25 15.49
CA VAL A 198 -7.51 13.03 15.41
C VAL A 198 -8.30 14.10 16.14
N SER A 199 -7.76 14.65 17.25
CA SER A 199 -8.35 15.79 17.95
C SER A 199 -8.34 17.08 17.11
N ALA A 200 -7.24 17.34 16.39
CA ALA A 200 -7.15 18.46 15.46
C ALA A 200 -8.11 18.30 14.27
N LEU A 201 -8.26 17.09 13.75
CA LEU A 201 -9.22 16.76 12.67
C LEU A 201 -10.68 16.96 13.13
N LEU A 202 -11.01 16.61 14.39
CA LEU A 202 -12.32 16.91 14.98
C LEU A 202 -12.57 18.43 15.02
N ALA A 203 -11.59 19.18 15.53
CA ALA A 203 -11.71 20.64 15.65
C ALA A 203 -11.90 21.33 14.28
N SER A 204 -11.36 20.74 13.21
CA SER A 204 -11.46 21.25 11.83
C SER A 204 -12.62 20.63 11.03
N GLY A 205 -13.45 19.76 11.63
CA GLY A 205 -14.64 19.17 11.01
C GLY A 205 -14.38 18.04 9.99
N TYR A 206 -13.19 17.43 10.00
CA TYR A 206 -12.86 16.30 9.13
C TYR A 206 -13.15 14.93 9.74
N VAL A 207 -13.40 14.89 11.06
CA VAL A 207 -13.74 13.69 11.83
C VAL A 207 -14.86 14.07 12.80
N ASP A 208 -15.86 13.20 12.95
CA ASP A 208 -16.99 13.45 13.85
C ASP A 208 -16.80 12.75 15.22
N ASP A 209 -16.19 11.56 15.22
CA ASP A 209 -15.90 10.75 16.40
C ASP A 209 -14.42 10.37 16.42
N PRO A 210 -13.59 11.02 17.25
CA PRO A 210 -12.16 10.82 17.30
C PRO A 210 -11.76 9.42 17.82
N ASP A 211 -12.46 8.91 18.85
CA ASP A 211 -12.12 7.62 19.45
C ASP A 211 -12.46 6.47 18.50
N LEU A 212 -13.65 6.49 17.91
CA LEU A 212 -14.06 5.53 16.88
C LEU A 212 -13.11 5.57 15.67
N THR A 213 -12.74 6.76 15.22
CA THR A 213 -11.85 6.92 14.07
C THR A 213 -10.45 6.38 14.35
N LEU A 214 -9.89 6.70 15.51
CA LEU A 214 -8.57 6.25 15.91
C LEU A 214 -8.52 4.71 16.04
N ASP A 215 -9.55 4.13 16.68
CA ASP A 215 -9.60 2.68 16.84
C ASP A 215 -9.84 1.96 15.50
N THR A 216 -10.69 2.50 14.62
CA THR A 216 -10.84 2.01 13.24
C THR A 216 -9.49 2.02 12.50
N TYR A 217 -8.77 3.14 12.57
CA TYR A 217 -7.46 3.27 11.94
C TYR A 217 -6.43 2.27 12.50
N ASN A 218 -6.40 2.09 13.82
CA ASN A 218 -5.53 1.10 14.45
C ASN A 218 -5.84 -0.32 13.94
N GLN A 219 -7.12 -0.70 13.89
CA GLN A 219 -7.53 -2.01 13.41
C GLN A 219 -7.15 -2.25 11.95
N ILE A 220 -7.44 -1.33 11.04
CA ILE A 220 -7.08 -1.53 9.63
C ILE A 220 -5.56 -1.57 9.40
N CYS A 221 -4.76 -0.87 10.22
CA CYS A 221 -3.30 -0.97 10.18
C CYS A 221 -2.79 -2.34 10.69
N CYS A 222 -3.55 -2.99 11.58
CA CYS A 222 -3.24 -4.31 12.13
C CYS A 222 -3.79 -5.48 11.29
N LEU A 223 -4.36 -5.21 10.10
CA LEU A 223 -4.64 -6.27 9.14
C LEU A 223 -3.34 -6.92 8.72
N SER A 224 -3.24 -8.24 8.91
CA SER A 224 -2.10 -9.06 8.53
C SER A 224 -2.36 -9.83 7.23
N ALA A 225 -1.29 -10.10 6.51
CA ALA A 225 -1.27 -10.73 5.20
C ALA A 225 -0.06 -11.64 5.05
N THR A 226 -0.13 -12.62 4.16
CA THR A 226 1.06 -13.26 3.59
C THR A 226 1.66 -12.38 2.49
N ILE A 227 2.87 -12.74 2.04
CA ILE A 227 3.50 -12.00 0.92
C ILE A 227 2.71 -12.16 -0.38
N LEU A 228 2.05 -13.31 -0.57
CA LEU A 228 1.17 -13.54 -1.72
C LEU A 228 -0.06 -12.64 -1.68
N ASP A 229 -0.70 -12.51 -0.52
CA ASP A 229 -1.85 -11.61 -0.34
C ASP A 229 -1.48 -10.16 -0.65
N LEU A 230 -0.32 -9.69 -0.18
CA LEU A 230 0.16 -8.34 -0.47
C LEU A 230 0.41 -8.12 -1.96
N ALA A 231 0.96 -9.13 -2.66
CA ALA A 231 1.15 -9.05 -4.11
C ALA A 231 -0.19 -9.05 -4.88
N GLN A 232 -1.17 -9.84 -4.42
CA GLN A 232 -2.54 -9.85 -4.97
C GLN A 232 -3.25 -8.50 -4.76
N LEU A 233 -3.12 -7.90 -3.58
CA LEU A 233 -3.58 -6.53 -3.36
C LEU A 233 -2.93 -5.56 -4.36
N GLY A 234 -1.64 -5.71 -4.64
CA GLY A 234 -0.94 -4.91 -5.64
C GLY A 234 -1.56 -5.02 -7.03
N LEU A 235 -2.01 -6.20 -7.45
CA LEU A 235 -2.63 -6.41 -8.76
C LEU A 235 -3.92 -5.62 -8.95
N LEU A 236 -4.67 -5.30 -7.89
CA LEU A 236 -5.84 -4.39 -7.97
C LEU A 236 -5.46 -3.02 -8.52
N LEU A 237 -4.23 -2.56 -8.25
CA LEU A 237 -3.76 -1.24 -8.67
C LEU A 237 -2.99 -1.27 -10.00
N VAL A 238 -2.52 -2.45 -10.45
CA VAL A 238 -1.74 -2.59 -11.71
C VAL A 238 -2.61 -2.21 -12.90
N GLN A 239 -3.72 -2.92 -13.06
CA GLN A 239 -4.70 -2.69 -14.11
C GLN A 239 -6.09 -3.08 -13.60
N PRO A 240 -6.85 -2.15 -13.03
CA PRO A 240 -8.20 -2.44 -12.61
C PRO A 240 -9.05 -2.96 -13.79
N THR A 241 -9.69 -4.10 -13.60
CA THR A 241 -10.49 -4.77 -14.65
C THR A 241 -11.80 -4.04 -14.91
N ASP A 242 -12.33 -3.37 -13.89
CA ASP A 242 -13.53 -2.54 -14.03
C ASP A 242 -13.15 -1.14 -14.52
N LEU A 243 -13.81 -0.68 -15.57
CA LEU A 243 -13.56 0.64 -16.16
C LEU A 243 -13.75 1.78 -15.15
N GLN A 244 -14.74 1.68 -14.27
CA GLN A 244 -14.99 2.66 -13.21
C GLN A 244 -13.85 2.76 -12.17
N TRP A 245 -12.97 1.75 -12.07
CA TRP A 245 -11.86 1.73 -11.15
C TRP A 245 -10.54 2.23 -11.74
N GLN A 246 -10.51 2.48 -13.04
CA GLN A 246 -9.28 2.93 -13.71
C GLN A 246 -8.82 4.30 -13.21
N ILE A 247 -9.75 5.22 -13.01
CA ILE A 247 -9.44 6.56 -12.48
C ILE A 247 -8.99 6.46 -11.01
N PRO A 248 -9.72 5.81 -10.08
CA PRO A 248 -9.25 5.54 -8.73
C PRO A 248 -7.85 4.90 -8.68
N GLY A 249 -7.60 3.86 -9.46
CA GLY A 249 -6.30 3.19 -9.51
C GLY A 249 -5.17 4.08 -10.04
N ARG A 250 -5.45 4.99 -10.99
CA ARG A 250 -4.48 5.99 -11.45
C ARG A 250 -4.13 6.98 -10.35
N ILE A 251 -5.13 7.50 -9.66
CA ILE A 251 -4.97 8.46 -8.56
C ILE A 251 -4.12 7.85 -7.44
N VAL A 252 -4.45 6.62 -7.01
CA VAL A 252 -3.70 5.91 -5.97
C VAL A 252 -2.24 5.73 -6.37
N LYS A 253 -1.96 5.27 -7.60
CA LYS A 253 -0.57 5.13 -8.09
C LYS A 253 0.18 6.46 -8.13
N ALA A 254 -0.47 7.54 -8.53
CA ALA A 254 0.14 8.86 -8.52
C ALA A 254 0.51 9.30 -7.10
N LEU A 255 -0.37 9.08 -6.11
CA LEU A 255 -0.08 9.40 -4.71
C LEU A 255 0.91 8.44 -4.05
N MET A 256 0.97 7.18 -4.45
CA MET A 256 2.07 6.28 -4.06
C MET A 256 3.42 6.77 -4.59
N MET A 257 3.47 7.33 -5.81
CA MET A 257 4.69 7.88 -6.40
C MET A 257 5.20 9.10 -5.63
N THR A 258 4.29 10.02 -5.29
CA THR A 258 4.66 11.34 -4.73
C THR A 258 4.71 11.37 -3.20
N CYS A 259 4.01 10.46 -2.52
CA CYS A 259 3.81 10.49 -1.07
C CYS A 259 4.02 9.12 -0.38
N GLY A 260 4.29 8.06 -1.12
CA GLY A 260 4.23 6.69 -0.58
C GLY A 260 5.40 6.30 0.32
N LEU A 261 6.53 6.96 0.19
CA LEU A 261 7.75 6.74 0.98
C LEU A 261 8.10 7.97 1.83
N TYR A 262 7.08 8.68 2.28
CA TYR A 262 7.23 9.86 3.13
C TYR A 262 8.15 10.92 2.51
N GLU A 263 9.12 11.43 3.26
CA GLU A 263 10.07 12.46 2.82
C GLU A 263 10.97 11.98 1.66
N THR A 264 11.18 10.66 1.54
CA THR A 264 12.05 10.08 0.50
C THR A 264 11.34 9.78 -0.82
N SER A 265 10.03 10.04 -0.91
CA SER A 265 9.21 9.71 -2.10
C SER A 265 9.75 10.32 -3.39
N GLY A 266 10.13 11.59 -3.36
CA GLY A 266 10.68 12.30 -4.53
C GLY A 266 12.00 11.73 -5.00
N GLN A 267 12.90 11.41 -4.07
CA GLN A 267 14.19 10.79 -4.38
C GLN A 267 13.99 9.40 -5.00
N PHE A 268 13.14 8.57 -4.40
CA PHE A 268 12.85 7.23 -4.91
C PHE A 268 12.16 7.28 -6.28
N ALA A 269 11.24 8.21 -6.50
CA ALA A 269 10.62 8.42 -7.80
C ALA A 269 11.66 8.77 -8.88
N ALA A 270 12.65 9.62 -8.58
CA ALA A 270 13.70 9.97 -9.51
C ALA A 270 14.68 8.82 -9.79
N GLN A 271 15.00 7.98 -8.79
CA GLN A 271 15.96 6.90 -8.90
C GLN A 271 15.36 5.60 -9.48
N VAL A 272 14.11 5.31 -9.11
CA VAL A 272 13.43 4.03 -9.39
C VAL A 272 12.22 4.20 -10.31
N GLY A 273 11.42 5.23 -10.06
CA GLY A 273 10.27 5.56 -10.90
C GLY A 273 9.14 4.55 -10.85
N LEU A 274 8.87 3.96 -9.67
CA LEU A 274 7.74 3.07 -9.42
C LEU A 274 6.85 3.58 -8.29
N PRO A 275 5.52 3.59 -8.46
CA PRO A 275 4.58 3.82 -7.37
C PRO A 275 4.82 2.84 -6.22
N THR A 276 5.26 3.31 -5.06
CA THR A 276 5.70 2.46 -3.95
C THR A 276 5.12 2.93 -2.63
N LYS A 277 4.74 1.98 -1.75
CA LYS A 277 4.33 2.27 -0.37
C LYS A 277 5.04 1.37 0.62
N SER A 278 5.56 1.98 1.69
CA SER A 278 6.21 1.31 2.82
C SER A 278 5.31 1.25 4.05
N GLY A 279 5.54 0.26 4.91
CA GLY A 279 4.95 0.15 6.23
C GLY A 279 6.03 -0.14 7.27
N VAL A 280 5.81 0.36 8.48
CA VAL A 280 6.77 0.22 9.60
C VAL A 280 6.91 -1.22 10.12
N SER A 281 6.16 -2.16 9.61
CA SER A 281 6.39 -3.59 9.80
C SER A 281 7.58 -4.12 8.98
N GLY A 282 8.02 -3.38 7.97
CA GLY A 282 8.98 -3.85 6.97
C GLY A 282 8.34 -4.28 5.65
N ALA A 283 7.01 -4.25 5.56
CA ALA A 283 6.27 -4.48 4.31
C ALA A 283 6.46 -3.32 3.33
N VAL A 284 6.67 -3.64 2.06
CA VAL A 284 6.75 -2.67 0.95
C VAL A 284 6.03 -3.24 -0.26
N LEU A 285 5.24 -2.41 -0.91
CA LEU A 285 4.55 -2.74 -2.16
C LEU A 285 4.93 -1.73 -3.24
N SER A 286 5.40 -2.23 -4.39
CA SER A 286 5.62 -1.45 -5.61
C SER A 286 4.74 -1.93 -6.73
N ILE A 287 4.18 -0.99 -7.49
CA ILE A 287 3.33 -1.27 -8.65
C ILE A 287 4.14 -1.01 -9.92
N ILE A 288 4.14 -1.98 -10.82
CA ILE A 288 4.66 -1.82 -12.17
C ILE A 288 3.44 -1.69 -13.09
N PRO A 289 3.05 -0.46 -13.47
CA PRO A 289 1.83 -0.23 -14.22
C PRO A 289 1.78 -1.10 -15.49
N GLN A 290 0.64 -1.74 -15.72
CA GLN A 290 0.37 -2.63 -16.86
C GLN A 290 1.23 -3.91 -16.92
N GLN A 291 2.06 -4.20 -15.91
CA GLN A 291 2.92 -5.39 -15.91
C GLN A 291 2.71 -6.27 -14.68
N GLY A 292 2.72 -5.70 -13.47
CA GLY A 292 2.62 -6.51 -12.26
C GLY A 292 2.88 -5.74 -10.96
N ALA A 293 3.07 -6.47 -9.87
CA ALA A 293 3.36 -5.94 -8.55
C ALA A 293 4.53 -6.67 -7.90
N ILE A 294 5.32 -5.94 -7.13
CA ILE A 294 6.40 -6.46 -6.29
C ILE A 294 5.99 -6.21 -4.83
N ALA A 295 5.78 -7.28 -4.08
CA ALA A 295 5.56 -7.25 -2.64
C ALA A 295 6.81 -7.76 -1.93
N CYS A 296 7.33 -7.01 -0.96
CA CYS A 296 8.47 -7.40 -0.13
C CYS A 296 8.13 -7.26 1.35
N TYR A 297 8.73 -8.12 2.16
CA TYR A 297 8.74 -7.97 3.61
C TYR A 297 10.15 -8.22 4.13
N SER A 298 10.69 -7.25 4.85
CA SER A 298 11.97 -7.30 5.55
C SER A 298 11.93 -6.30 6.71
N PRO A 299 11.89 -6.77 7.97
CA PRO A 299 11.59 -5.93 9.13
C PRO A 299 12.53 -4.76 9.42
N PRO A 300 13.87 -4.86 9.17
CA PRO A 300 14.78 -3.75 9.49
C PRO A 300 14.53 -2.52 8.63
N LEU A 301 14.39 -1.37 9.31
CA LEU A 301 14.02 -0.08 8.73
C LEU A 301 15.20 0.90 8.73
N ASP A 302 15.13 1.87 7.80
CA ASP A 302 15.92 3.09 7.82
C ASP A 302 15.38 4.09 8.86
N PRO A 303 16.05 5.24 9.08
CA PRO A 303 15.58 6.28 10.00
C PRO A 303 14.21 6.88 9.63
N GLU A 304 13.84 6.84 8.35
CA GLU A 304 12.58 7.36 7.81
C GLU A 304 11.42 6.35 7.97
N GLY A 305 11.73 5.11 8.40
CA GLY A 305 10.73 4.05 8.69
C GLY A 305 10.40 3.18 7.48
N SER A 306 11.28 3.11 6.48
CA SER A 306 11.14 2.24 5.31
C SER A 306 12.11 1.07 5.37
N SER A 307 11.71 -0.10 4.87
CA SER A 307 12.55 -1.30 4.83
C SER A 307 13.75 -1.14 3.91
N ILE A 308 14.96 -1.18 4.46
CA ILE A 308 16.21 -1.04 3.70
C ILE A 308 16.36 -2.17 2.67
N GLY A 309 16.14 -3.41 3.09
CA GLY A 309 16.28 -4.57 2.22
C GLY A 309 15.27 -4.59 1.09
N SER A 310 14.00 -4.29 1.40
CA SER A 310 12.91 -4.26 0.42
C SER A 310 13.13 -3.17 -0.63
N LEU A 311 13.47 -1.94 -0.22
CA LEU A 311 13.71 -0.84 -1.16
C LEU A 311 14.93 -1.11 -2.04
N PHE A 312 16.02 -1.65 -1.49
CA PHE A 312 17.19 -2.06 -2.27
C PHE A 312 16.83 -3.10 -3.34
N LEU A 313 16.02 -4.13 -2.99
CA LEU A 313 15.61 -5.15 -3.95
C LEU A 313 14.76 -4.57 -5.07
N ILE A 314 13.78 -3.73 -4.73
CA ILE A 314 12.89 -3.08 -5.71
C ILE A 314 13.69 -2.19 -6.66
N GLU A 315 14.61 -1.39 -6.14
CA GLU A 315 15.52 -0.57 -6.94
C GLU A 315 16.34 -1.44 -7.91
N LYS A 316 16.94 -2.52 -7.40
CA LYS A 316 17.75 -3.46 -8.19
C LYS A 316 16.96 -4.08 -9.34
N ILE A 317 15.74 -4.54 -9.07
CA ILE A 317 14.83 -5.09 -10.07
C ILE A 317 14.46 -4.02 -11.11
N ALA A 318 14.04 -2.85 -10.65
CA ALA A 318 13.56 -1.77 -11.51
C ALA A 318 14.65 -1.27 -12.46
N GLN A 319 15.87 -1.05 -11.96
CA GLN A 319 16.99 -0.58 -12.77
C GLN A 319 17.45 -1.65 -13.77
N THR A 320 17.57 -2.93 -13.33
CA THR A 320 18.07 -3.98 -14.19
C THR A 320 17.10 -4.31 -15.33
N LEU A 321 15.80 -4.26 -15.06
CA LEU A 321 14.75 -4.56 -16.03
C LEU A 321 14.17 -3.32 -16.72
N ASN A 322 14.67 -2.13 -16.38
CA ASN A 322 14.21 -0.86 -16.94
C ASN A 322 12.69 -0.64 -16.77
N LEU A 323 12.20 -0.74 -15.51
CA LEU A 323 10.77 -0.71 -15.19
C LEU A 323 10.22 0.68 -14.87
N SER A 324 11.06 1.72 -14.84
CA SER A 324 10.64 3.09 -14.52
C SER A 324 9.48 3.54 -15.42
N VAL A 325 8.48 4.23 -14.82
CA VAL A 325 7.39 4.85 -15.60
C VAL A 325 7.85 6.10 -16.37
N PHE A 326 9.06 6.56 -16.13
CA PHE A 326 9.65 7.77 -16.74
C PHE A 326 10.61 7.46 -17.90
N LYS A 327 10.66 6.22 -18.37
CA LYS A 327 11.50 5.81 -19.53
C LYS A 327 10.87 6.19 -20.86
#